data_5bf05e89ce559ee2b504e60755204641
#
_entry.id   5bf05e89ce559ee2b504e60755204641
#
_cell.length_a   1.000
_cell.length_b   1.000
_cell.length_c   1.000
_cell.angle_alpha   90.00
_cell.angle_beta   90.00
_cell.angle_gamma   90.00
#
_symmetry.space_group_name_H-M   'P 1'
#
loop_
_entity.id
_entity.type
_entity.pdbx_description
1 polymer ?
#
loop_
_entity_poly.entity_id
_entity_poly.type
_entity_poly.pdbx_seq_one_letter_code
_entity_poly.pdbx_strand_id
1 'polypeptide(L)'
;AMPSVSRRRRNEILSQIRNAHVAVRTLPSVTDLAQGKVSISDLHELDIDDLLGREPVAPNHILLAKNITGKVVLVTGAGGSIGSELCRQILAVGPAKLLLIEQSEFALYAIHQELEEKLAGLDGATPPVLVPLLASVQDDDRMREIMSTWHPDTVYHAAAYKHVPLVEHNPAEGIKNNVLGTLRTAKAA
;
A
#
# COMPACT_ATOMS: atom_id res chain seq x y z
N ALA A 1 26.55 -14.40 11.27
CA ALA A 1 26.14 -13.07 10.89
C ALA A 1 27.26 -12.42 10.08
N MET A 2 26.93 -11.82 8.95
CA MET A 2 27.91 -11.23 8.02
C MET A 2 27.51 -9.78 7.72
N PRO A 3 27.64 -8.86 8.68
CA PRO A 3 27.12 -7.49 8.54
C PRO A 3 27.88 -6.63 7.50
N SER A 4 29.12 -7.02 7.16
CA SER A 4 30.02 -6.26 6.27
C SER A 4 30.12 -6.81 4.85
N VAL A 5 29.33 -7.82 4.49
CA VAL A 5 29.39 -8.44 3.16
C VAL A 5 28.52 -7.66 2.18
N SER A 6 29.07 -7.32 0.99
CA SER A 6 28.30 -6.66 -0.07
C SER A 6 27.06 -7.50 -0.44
N ARG A 7 25.97 -6.82 -0.84
CA ARG A 7 24.71 -7.47 -1.26
C ARG A 7 24.94 -8.53 -2.35
N ARG A 8 25.83 -8.25 -3.32
CA ARG A 8 26.19 -9.21 -4.38
C ARG A 8 26.73 -10.51 -3.80
N ARG A 9 27.66 -10.41 -2.84
CA ARG A 9 28.24 -11.57 -2.19
C ARG A 9 27.25 -12.30 -1.29
N ARG A 10 26.35 -11.56 -0.63
CA ARG A 10 25.23 -12.13 0.15
C ARG A 10 24.31 -12.95 -0.75
N ASN A 11 23.91 -12.44 -1.91
CA ASN A 11 23.05 -13.15 -2.86
C ASN A 11 23.72 -14.39 -3.44
N GLU A 12 25.03 -14.35 -3.70
CA GLU A 12 25.80 -15.55 -4.11
C GLU A 12 25.76 -16.64 -3.04
N ILE A 13 25.97 -16.28 -1.77
CA ILE A 13 25.90 -17.20 -0.64
C ILE A 13 24.48 -17.76 -0.47
N LEU A 14 23.46 -16.91 -0.56
CA LEU A 14 22.06 -17.33 -0.47
C LEU A 14 21.67 -18.30 -1.58
N SER A 15 22.14 -18.06 -2.82
CA SER A 15 21.88 -18.98 -3.93
C SER A 15 22.52 -20.36 -3.72
N GLN A 16 23.69 -20.42 -3.09
CA GLN A 16 24.35 -21.67 -2.76
C GLN A 16 23.62 -22.45 -1.64
N ILE A 17 23.14 -21.72 -0.61
CA ILE A 17 22.44 -22.33 0.54
C ILE A 17 21.02 -22.80 0.13
N ARG A 18 20.37 -22.12 -0.82
CA ARG A 18 19.03 -22.48 -1.31
C ARG A 18 18.97 -23.93 -1.82
N ASN A 19 20.05 -24.43 -2.42
CA ASN A 19 20.14 -25.82 -2.89
C ASN A 19 20.28 -26.83 -1.74
N ALA A 20 20.61 -26.39 -0.53
CA ALA A 20 20.81 -27.24 0.64
C ALA A 20 19.54 -27.44 1.49
N HIS A 21 18.39 -26.89 1.10
CA HIS A 21 17.10 -26.98 1.83
C HIS A 21 17.18 -26.56 3.31
N VAL A 22 18.01 -25.59 3.63
CA VAL A 22 18.20 -25.06 4.99
C VAL A 22 17.37 -23.77 5.12
N ALA A 23 16.58 -23.65 6.20
CA ALA A 23 15.88 -22.42 6.52
C ALA A 23 16.88 -21.31 6.83
N VAL A 24 16.86 -20.24 6.04
CA VAL A 24 17.74 -19.09 6.23
C VAL A 24 16.93 -17.94 6.82
N ARG A 25 17.43 -17.33 7.90
CA ARG A 25 16.81 -16.18 8.54
C ARG A 25 17.77 -15.01 8.54
N THR A 26 17.24 -13.81 8.33
CA THR A 26 18.01 -12.57 8.40
C THR A 26 17.91 -11.99 9.81
N LEU A 27 19.06 -11.61 10.38
CA LEU A 27 19.12 -10.84 11.63
C LEU A 27 19.00 -9.36 11.30
N PRO A 28 18.16 -8.61 12.03
CA PRO A 28 18.14 -7.14 11.94
C PRO A 28 19.52 -6.55 12.18
N SER A 29 19.77 -5.33 11.71
CA SER A 29 21.05 -4.67 11.97
C SER A 29 21.25 -4.46 13.48
N VAL A 30 22.50 -4.52 13.93
CA VAL A 30 22.85 -4.27 15.34
C VAL A 30 22.38 -2.87 15.77
N THR A 31 22.36 -1.94 14.85
CA THR A 31 21.90 -0.55 15.07
C THR A 31 20.39 -0.48 15.33
N ASP A 32 19.59 -1.26 14.61
CA ASP A 32 18.13 -1.29 14.77
C ASP A 32 17.73 -2.03 16.06
N LEU A 33 18.48 -3.09 16.43
CA LEU A 33 18.35 -3.76 17.72
C LEU A 33 18.70 -2.82 18.88
N ALA A 34 19.77 -2.06 18.76
CA ALA A 34 20.22 -1.13 19.80
C ALA A 34 19.27 0.07 19.98
N GLN A 35 18.53 0.44 18.94
CA GLN A 35 17.53 1.50 18.98
C GLN A 35 16.14 1.00 19.41
N GLY A 36 15.98 -0.28 19.73
CA GLY A 36 14.71 -0.86 20.16
C GLY A 36 13.62 -0.90 19.06
N LYS A 37 14.01 -0.65 17.81
CA LYS A 37 13.08 -0.63 16.66
C LYS A 37 12.65 -2.03 16.20
N VAL A 38 13.41 -3.04 16.55
CA VAL A 38 13.19 -4.44 16.15
C VAL A 38 13.54 -5.34 17.33
N SER A 39 12.73 -6.34 17.60
CA SER A 39 12.98 -7.34 18.63
C SER A 39 13.58 -8.62 18.01
N ILE A 40 14.13 -9.52 18.87
CA ILE A 40 14.64 -10.82 18.43
C ILE A 40 13.51 -11.72 17.88
N SER A 41 12.26 -11.44 18.24
CA SER A 41 11.07 -12.11 17.70
C SER A 41 10.76 -11.73 16.24
N ASP A 42 11.33 -10.64 15.74
CA ASP A 42 11.18 -10.17 14.35
C ASP A 42 12.19 -10.81 13.38
N LEU A 43 12.64 -12.02 13.69
CA LEU A 43 13.45 -12.86 12.80
C LEU A 43 12.59 -13.26 11.59
N HIS A 44 12.66 -12.47 10.53
CA HIS A 44 11.94 -12.76 9.29
C HIS A 44 12.63 -13.87 8.49
N GLU A 45 11.84 -14.75 7.91
CA GLU A 45 12.29 -15.54 6.77
C GLU A 45 12.73 -14.57 5.66
N LEU A 46 13.73 -14.97 4.86
CA LEU A 46 14.26 -14.17 3.75
C LEU A 46 13.13 -13.50 2.97
N ASP A 47 13.05 -12.19 3.05
CA ASP A 47 12.10 -11.42 2.28
C ASP A 47 12.51 -11.41 0.80
N ILE A 48 11.51 -11.37 -0.09
CA ILE A 48 11.71 -11.26 -1.53
C ILE A 48 12.54 -10.01 -1.87
N ASP A 49 12.43 -8.95 -1.09
CA ASP A 49 13.21 -7.72 -1.21
C ASP A 49 14.71 -7.94 -1.00
N ASP A 50 15.09 -8.86 -0.11
CA ASP A 50 16.48 -9.28 0.08
C ASP A 50 17.06 -9.98 -1.15
N LEU A 51 16.21 -10.63 -1.95
CA LEU A 51 16.59 -11.33 -3.18
C LEU A 51 16.62 -10.40 -4.41
N LEU A 52 15.77 -9.38 -4.44
CA LEU A 52 15.64 -8.47 -5.60
C LEU A 52 16.77 -7.43 -5.67
N GLY A 53 17.57 -7.27 -4.63
CA GLY A 53 18.73 -6.39 -4.61
C GLY A 53 18.42 -4.90 -4.82
N ARG A 54 17.15 -4.49 -4.66
CA ARG A 54 16.75 -3.09 -4.76
C ARG A 54 17.03 -2.38 -3.45
N GLU A 55 17.64 -1.20 -3.54
CA GLU A 55 17.76 -0.33 -2.36
C GLU A 55 16.43 0.39 -2.13
N PRO A 56 15.86 0.32 -0.92
CA PRO A 56 14.70 1.13 -0.57
C PRO A 56 15.07 2.62 -0.77
N VAL A 57 14.27 3.33 -1.53
CA VAL A 57 14.39 4.78 -1.66
C VAL A 57 13.65 5.41 -0.48
N ALA A 58 14.35 6.21 0.31
CA ALA A 58 13.72 6.92 1.43
C ALA A 58 12.61 7.84 0.90
N PRO A 59 11.40 7.81 1.49
CA PRO A 59 10.31 8.68 1.08
C PRO A 59 10.68 10.15 1.23
N ASN A 60 10.33 10.96 0.25
CA ASN A 60 10.47 12.41 0.37
C ASN A 60 9.28 12.98 1.15
N HIS A 61 9.43 13.13 2.45
CA HIS A 61 8.37 13.60 3.36
C HIS A 61 7.82 14.99 3.00
N ILE A 62 8.65 15.87 2.41
CA ILE A 62 8.20 17.20 1.98
C ILE A 62 7.21 17.09 0.82
N LEU A 63 7.50 16.24 -0.17
CA LEU A 63 6.60 16.02 -1.30
C LEU A 63 5.33 15.29 -0.88
N LEU A 64 5.42 14.31 0.02
CA LEU A 64 4.27 13.63 0.56
C LEU A 64 3.36 14.58 1.34
N ALA A 65 3.93 15.37 2.25
CA ALA A 65 3.17 16.34 3.02
C ALA A 65 2.45 17.36 2.11
N LYS A 66 3.10 17.87 1.06
CA LYS A 66 2.51 18.81 0.11
C LYS A 66 1.23 18.29 -0.55
N ASN A 67 1.17 17.00 -0.82
CA ASN A 67 0.05 16.37 -1.53
C ASN A 67 -0.98 15.71 -0.62
N ILE A 68 -0.69 15.55 0.67
CA ILE A 68 -1.53 14.78 1.60
C ILE A 68 -1.99 15.62 2.80
N THR A 69 -1.06 16.34 3.46
CA THR A 69 -1.38 17.01 4.74
C THR A 69 -2.49 18.06 4.56
N GLY A 70 -3.56 17.91 5.34
CA GLY A 70 -4.72 18.79 5.30
C GLY A 70 -5.54 18.74 4.00
N LYS A 71 -5.31 17.75 3.14
CA LYS A 71 -5.94 17.58 1.84
C LYS A 71 -7.06 16.54 1.88
N VAL A 72 -7.93 16.58 0.87
CA VAL A 72 -8.88 15.51 0.57
C VAL A 72 -8.17 14.52 -0.35
N VAL A 73 -7.89 13.32 0.15
CA VAL A 73 -7.15 12.29 -0.58
C VAL A 73 -8.06 11.11 -0.87
N LEU A 74 -8.04 10.61 -2.10
CA LEU A 74 -8.83 9.47 -2.55
C LEU A 74 -7.92 8.31 -2.93
N VAL A 75 -8.27 7.10 -2.47
CA VAL A 75 -7.59 5.85 -2.83
C VAL A 75 -8.60 4.90 -3.45
N THR A 76 -8.35 4.44 -4.69
CA THR A 76 -9.14 3.36 -5.31
C THR A 76 -8.48 2.01 -5.04
N GLY A 77 -9.29 0.96 -4.91
CA GLY A 77 -8.79 -0.36 -4.51
C GLY A 77 -8.25 -0.34 -3.07
N ALA A 78 -8.90 0.44 -2.20
CA ALA A 78 -8.45 0.70 -0.84
C ALA A 78 -8.31 -0.56 0.03
N GLY A 79 -9.09 -1.62 -0.24
CA GLY A 79 -9.02 -2.90 0.46
C GLY A 79 -7.99 -3.88 -0.11
N GLY A 80 -7.36 -3.56 -1.24
CA GLY A 80 -6.30 -4.37 -1.84
C GLY A 80 -4.97 -4.25 -1.09
N SER A 81 -4.01 -5.13 -1.39
CA SER A 81 -2.69 -5.15 -0.71
C SER A 81 -1.93 -3.82 -0.83
N ILE A 82 -1.91 -3.20 -2.03
CA ILE A 82 -1.25 -1.90 -2.24
C ILE A 82 -2.13 -0.76 -1.70
N GLY A 83 -3.44 -0.78 -1.99
CA GLY A 83 -4.36 0.27 -1.59
C GLY A 83 -4.47 0.42 -0.07
N SER A 84 -4.54 -0.69 0.67
CA SER A 84 -4.60 -0.66 2.14
C SER A 84 -3.31 -0.10 2.75
N GLU A 85 -2.16 -0.45 2.20
CA GLU A 85 -0.88 0.10 2.66
C GLU A 85 -0.78 1.60 2.34
N LEU A 86 -1.20 2.04 1.16
CA LEU A 86 -1.30 3.46 0.85
C LEU A 86 -2.20 4.19 1.85
N CYS A 87 -3.37 3.64 2.18
CA CYS A 87 -4.28 4.23 3.16
C CYS A 87 -3.63 4.39 4.53
N ARG A 88 -2.88 3.40 5.01
CA ARG A 88 -2.13 3.49 6.29
C ARG A 88 -1.09 4.60 6.28
N GLN A 89 -0.30 4.66 5.22
CA GLN A 89 0.74 5.68 5.09
C GLN A 89 0.17 7.08 4.92
N ILE A 90 -0.88 7.25 4.10
CA ILE A 90 -1.57 8.52 3.91
C ILE A 90 -2.16 9.01 5.23
N LEU A 91 -2.80 8.12 6.00
CA LEU A 91 -3.37 8.46 7.31
C LEU A 91 -2.30 9.03 8.26
N ALA A 92 -1.12 8.41 8.28
CA ALA A 92 0.01 8.85 9.12
C ALA A 92 0.56 10.24 8.73
N VAL A 93 0.37 10.68 7.48
CA VAL A 93 0.79 12.03 7.00
C VAL A 93 -0.22 13.11 7.35
N GLY A 94 -1.45 12.74 7.76
CA GLY A 94 -2.47 13.66 8.24
C GLY A 94 -3.29 14.35 7.13
N PRO A 95 -4.07 13.63 6.32
CA PRO A 95 -5.03 14.24 5.41
C PRO A 95 -6.18 14.89 6.17
N ALA A 96 -6.92 15.82 5.59
CA ALA A 96 -8.17 16.30 6.15
C ALA A 96 -9.28 15.25 6.00
N LYS A 97 -9.32 14.61 4.84
CA LYS A 97 -10.24 13.49 4.55
C LYS A 97 -9.52 12.41 3.76
N LEU A 98 -9.83 11.15 4.06
CA LEU A 98 -9.37 10.00 3.30
C LEU A 98 -10.58 9.23 2.75
N LEU A 99 -10.76 9.25 1.43
CA LEU A 99 -11.84 8.60 0.72
C LEU A 99 -11.37 7.21 0.27
N LEU A 100 -12.08 6.16 0.69
CA LEU A 100 -11.73 4.77 0.46
C LEU A 100 -12.68 4.18 -0.58
N ILE A 101 -12.25 4.04 -1.84
CA ILE A 101 -13.05 3.38 -2.88
C ILE A 101 -12.64 1.92 -2.99
N GLU A 102 -13.61 1.03 -2.79
CA GLU A 102 -13.42 -0.42 -2.95
C GLU A 102 -14.73 -1.05 -3.44
N GLN A 103 -14.64 -2.03 -4.32
CA GLN A 103 -15.81 -2.76 -4.85
C GLN A 103 -16.22 -3.95 -3.98
N SER A 104 -15.31 -4.48 -3.17
CA SER A 104 -15.58 -5.55 -2.22
C SER A 104 -16.02 -4.95 -0.89
N GLU A 105 -17.28 -5.21 -0.50
CA GLU A 105 -17.81 -4.78 0.80
C GLU A 105 -16.95 -5.26 1.96
N PHE A 106 -16.56 -6.53 1.94
CA PHE A 106 -15.72 -7.12 2.99
C PHE A 106 -14.35 -6.42 3.09
N ALA A 107 -13.69 -6.18 1.95
CA ALA A 107 -12.38 -5.54 1.95
C ALA A 107 -12.46 -4.06 2.36
N LEU A 108 -13.53 -3.35 1.96
CA LEU A 108 -13.78 -1.98 2.39
C LEU A 108 -14.03 -1.90 3.89
N TYR A 109 -14.87 -2.79 4.43
CA TYR A 109 -15.16 -2.85 5.86
C TYR A 109 -13.88 -3.12 6.66
N ALA A 110 -13.09 -4.12 6.26
CA ALA A 110 -11.87 -4.50 6.97
C ALA A 110 -10.85 -3.35 7.05
N ILE A 111 -10.57 -2.66 5.94
CA ILE A 111 -9.64 -1.54 5.96
C ILE A 111 -10.20 -0.33 6.71
N HIS A 112 -11.50 -0.05 6.60
CA HIS A 112 -12.13 1.05 7.32
C HIS A 112 -12.03 0.85 8.82
N GLN A 113 -12.37 -0.33 9.34
CA GLN A 113 -12.25 -0.69 10.75
C GLN A 113 -10.81 -0.55 11.26
N GLU A 114 -9.85 -1.07 10.52
CA GLU A 114 -8.43 -0.96 10.88
C GLU A 114 -7.98 0.51 11.02
N LEU A 115 -8.41 1.37 10.08
CA LEU A 115 -8.05 2.79 10.12
C LEU A 115 -8.75 3.55 11.24
N GLU A 116 -10.01 3.23 11.55
CA GLU A 116 -10.74 3.78 12.70
C GLU A 116 -10.06 3.43 14.03
N GLU A 117 -9.63 2.18 14.20
CA GLU A 117 -8.87 1.75 15.37
C GLU A 117 -7.57 2.52 15.55
N LYS A 118 -6.85 2.78 14.43
CA LYS A 118 -5.63 3.61 14.44
C LYS A 118 -5.92 5.05 14.82
N LEU A 119 -7.03 5.63 14.35
CA LEU A 119 -7.43 7.00 14.70
C LEU A 119 -7.81 7.12 16.18
N ALA A 120 -8.48 6.12 16.73
CA ALA A 120 -8.86 6.12 18.15
C ALA A 120 -7.65 6.16 19.11
N GLY A 121 -6.47 5.76 18.65
CA GLY A 121 -5.20 5.84 19.40
C GLY A 121 -4.43 7.14 19.26
N LEU A 122 -4.92 8.12 18.49
CA LEU A 122 -4.23 9.40 18.26
C LEU A 122 -4.75 10.46 19.25
N ASP A 123 -3.92 10.86 20.22
CA ASP A 123 -4.21 11.92 21.17
C ASP A 123 -3.97 13.33 20.57
N GLY A 124 -4.95 14.23 20.73
CA GLY A 124 -4.74 15.68 20.71
C GLY A 124 -4.85 16.42 19.37
N ALA A 125 -5.07 15.78 18.23
CA ALA A 125 -5.34 16.44 16.96
C ALA A 125 -6.78 16.19 16.49
N THR A 126 -7.34 17.10 15.65
CA THR A 126 -8.59 16.80 14.93
C THR A 126 -8.32 15.63 13.99
N PRO A 127 -8.92 14.45 14.23
CA PRO A 127 -8.62 13.28 13.42
C PRO A 127 -9.10 13.48 11.98
N PRO A 128 -8.40 12.91 11.00
CA PRO A 128 -8.88 12.84 9.62
C PRO A 128 -10.26 12.20 9.52
N VAL A 129 -11.10 12.68 8.61
CA VAL A 129 -12.40 12.06 8.34
C VAL A 129 -12.20 10.90 7.36
N LEU A 130 -12.58 9.68 7.77
CA LEU A 130 -12.58 8.51 6.89
C LEU A 130 -13.95 8.41 6.20
N VAL A 131 -13.95 8.20 4.89
CA VAL A 131 -15.17 8.07 4.09
C VAL A 131 -15.12 6.77 3.28
N PRO A 132 -15.79 5.70 3.74
CA PRO A 132 -15.88 4.45 3.00
C PRO A 132 -16.90 4.60 1.85
N LEU A 133 -16.47 4.33 0.62
CA LEU A 133 -17.26 4.46 -0.60
C LEU A 133 -17.28 3.12 -1.35
N LEU A 134 -18.37 2.39 -1.22
CA LEU A 134 -18.56 1.15 -1.97
C LEU A 134 -18.84 1.49 -3.43
N ALA A 135 -17.85 1.26 -4.29
CA ALA A 135 -17.92 1.58 -5.72
C ALA A 135 -16.89 0.80 -6.53
N SER A 136 -17.21 0.58 -7.80
CA SER A 136 -16.28 0.04 -8.79
C SER A 136 -15.73 1.18 -9.67
N VAL A 137 -14.44 1.16 -9.96
CA VAL A 137 -13.82 2.07 -10.95
C VAL A 137 -14.33 1.86 -12.37
N GLN A 138 -15.06 0.77 -12.61
CA GLN A 138 -15.73 0.48 -13.87
C GLN A 138 -17.05 1.25 -14.03
N ASP A 139 -17.59 1.85 -12.97
CA ASP A 139 -18.81 2.65 -12.98
C ASP A 139 -18.45 4.13 -13.16
N ASP A 140 -18.63 4.61 -14.40
CA ASP A 140 -18.27 5.97 -14.80
C ASP A 140 -19.13 7.03 -14.08
N ASP A 141 -20.43 6.77 -13.95
CA ASP A 141 -21.34 7.71 -13.32
C ASP A 141 -21.06 7.82 -11.82
N ARG A 142 -20.84 6.69 -11.16
CA ARG A 142 -20.48 6.67 -9.74
C ARG A 142 -19.14 7.33 -9.47
N MET A 143 -18.14 7.12 -10.33
CA MET A 143 -16.84 7.80 -10.20
C MET A 143 -16.96 9.30 -10.36
N ARG A 144 -17.74 9.79 -11.33
CA ARG A 144 -18.00 11.24 -11.51
C ARG A 144 -18.76 11.83 -10.32
N GLU A 145 -19.77 11.14 -9.82
CA GLU A 145 -20.51 11.56 -8.63
C GLU A 145 -19.56 11.74 -7.44
N ILE A 146 -18.69 10.75 -7.17
CA ILE A 146 -17.72 10.80 -6.07
C ILE A 146 -16.76 11.98 -6.26
N MET A 147 -16.17 12.14 -7.44
CA MET A 147 -15.21 13.22 -7.71
C MET A 147 -15.87 14.61 -7.58
N SER A 148 -17.09 14.76 -8.10
CA SER A 148 -17.84 16.04 -8.02
C SER A 148 -18.37 16.34 -6.62
N THR A 149 -18.61 15.33 -5.78
CA THR A 149 -19.10 15.54 -4.41
C THR A 149 -17.97 15.87 -3.45
N TRP A 150 -16.86 15.17 -3.57
CA TRP A 150 -15.79 15.25 -2.60
C TRP A 150 -14.61 16.12 -3.00
N HIS A 151 -14.46 16.45 -4.29
CA HIS A 151 -13.38 17.28 -4.87
C HIS A 151 -12.00 16.88 -4.33
N PRO A 152 -11.53 15.62 -4.53
CA PRO A 152 -10.25 15.21 -3.99
C PRO A 152 -9.10 16.03 -4.59
N ASP A 153 -8.18 16.50 -3.73
CA ASP A 153 -6.96 17.19 -4.15
C ASP A 153 -5.94 16.23 -4.75
N THR A 154 -5.95 14.97 -4.30
CA THR A 154 -5.01 13.92 -4.71
C THR A 154 -5.72 12.59 -4.85
N VAL A 155 -5.47 11.89 -5.95
CA VAL A 155 -6.02 10.56 -6.24
C VAL A 155 -4.91 9.54 -6.39
N TYR A 156 -4.94 8.48 -5.59
CA TYR A 156 -4.11 7.29 -5.71
C TYR A 156 -4.94 6.15 -6.31
N HIS A 157 -4.56 5.70 -7.49
CA HIS A 157 -5.28 4.64 -8.19
C HIS A 157 -4.57 3.30 -8.04
N ALA A 158 -5.08 2.41 -7.16
CA ALA A 158 -4.55 1.07 -6.91
C ALA A 158 -5.53 -0.06 -7.28
N ALA A 159 -6.68 0.28 -7.86
CA ALA A 159 -7.68 -0.69 -8.29
C ALA A 159 -7.26 -1.38 -9.59
N ALA A 160 -6.63 -2.55 -9.49
CA ALA A 160 -6.21 -3.34 -10.64
C ALA A 160 -6.30 -4.85 -10.36
N TYR A 161 -6.69 -5.64 -11.35
CA TYR A 161 -6.53 -7.09 -11.32
C TYR A 161 -5.09 -7.44 -11.70
N LYS A 162 -4.35 -8.09 -10.79
CA LYS A 162 -2.91 -8.34 -10.92
C LYS A 162 -2.53 -9.83 -11.08
N HIS A 163 -3.44 -10.74 -10.76
CA HIS A 163 -3.17 -12.17 -10.85
C HIS A 163 -3.23 -12.61 -12.31
N VAL A 164 -2.05 -12.67 -12.96
CA VAL A 164 -1.90 -12.94 -14.39
C VAL A 164 -2.71 -14.15 -14.86
N PRO A 165 -2.65 -15.34 -14.22
CA PRO A 165 -3.43 -16.50 -14.68
C PRO A 165 -4.94 -16.23 -14.69
N LEU A 166 -5.48 -15.50 -13.71
CA LEU A 166 -6.90 -15.15 -13.67
C LEU A 166 -7.28 -14.16 -14.77
N VAL A 167 -6.42 -13.18 -15.04
CA VAL A 167 -6.64 -12.19 -16.10
C VAL A 167 -6.53 -12.83 -17.48
N GLU A 168 -5.63 -13.77 -17.69
CA GLU A 168 -5.51 -14.52 -18.94
C GLU A 168 -6.75 -15.37 -19.24
N HIS A 169 -7.38 -15.94 -18.21
CA HIS A 169 -8.66 -16.64 -18.35
C HIS A 169 -9.87 -15.71 -18.49
N ASN A 170 -9.74 -14.43 -18.11
CA ASN A 170 -10.81 -13.42 -18.12
C ASN A 170 -10.34 -12.09 -18.74
N PRO A 171 -9.85 -12.09 -19.99
CA PRO A 171 -9.20 -10.91 -20.58
C PRO A 171 -10.15 -9.70 -20.70
N ALA A 172 -11.43 -9.93 -20.99
CA ALA A 172 -12.42 -8.87 -21.07
C ALA A 172 -12.59 -8.13 -19.73
N GLU A 173 -12.62 -8.85 -18.62
CA GLU A 173 -12.72 -8.25 -17.28
C GLU A 173 -11.41 -7.54 -16.90
N GLY A 174 -10.26 -8.09 -17.30
CA GLY A 174 -8.97 -7.41 -17.15
C GLY A 174 -8.94 -6.06 -17.88
N ILE A 175 -9.41 -6.02 -19.13
CA ILE A 175 -9.49 -4.78 -19.92
C ILE A 175 -10.48 -3.79 -19.29
N LYS A 176 -11.67 -4.22 -18.91
CA LYS A 176 -12.68 -3.36 -18.29
C LYS A 176 -12.16 -2.72 -17.01
N ASN A 177 -11.54 -3.50 -16.14
CA ASN A 177 -11.05 -3.00 -14.87
C ASN A 177 -9.75 -2.19 -15.02
N ASN A 178 -8.72 -2.76 -15.66
CA ASN A 178 -7.40 -2.16 -15.65
C ASN A 178 -7.24 -1.05 -16.69
N VAL A 179 -7.93 -1.12 -17.83
CA VAL A 179 -7.83 -0.10 -18.89
C VAL A 179 -8.98 0.91 -18.76
N LEU A 180 -10.24 0.46 -18.86
CA LEU A 180 -11.37 1.37 -18.83
C LEU A 180 -11.58 1.96 -17.43
N GLY A 181 -11.38 1.20 -16.36
CA GLY A 181 -11.45 1.71 -15.00
C GLY A 181 -10.42 2.80 -14.72
N THR A 182 -9.18 2.60 -15.16
CA THR A 182 -8.12 3.63 -15.05
C THR A 182 -8.48 4.89 -15.87
N LEU A 183 -8.95 4.69 -17.11
CA LEU A 183 -9.35 5.82 -17.97
C LEU A 183 -10.50 6.62 -17.35
N ARG A 184 -11.52 5.96 -16.82
CA ARG A 184 -12.67 6.61 -16.17
C ARG A 184 -12.25 7.35 -14.91
N THR A 185 -11.44 6.72 -14.07
CA THR A 185 -10.88 7.37 -12.87
C THR A 185 -10.10 8.63 -13.25
N ALA A 186 -9.21 8.56 -14.25
CA ALA A 186 -8.40 9.70 -14.68
C ALA A 186 -9.21 10.82 -15.36
N LYS A 187 -10.35 10.49 -16.01
CA LYS A 187 -11.24 11.50 -16.61
C LYS A 187 -12.15 12.17 -15.61
N ALA A 188 -12.49 11.46 -14.53
CA ALA A 188 -13.35 12.00 -13.49
C ALA A 188 -12.59 12.89 -12.49
N ALA A 189 -11.26 12.62 -12.30
CA ALA A 189 -10.34 13.40 -11.47
C ALA A 189 -9.92 14.71 -12.16
#